data_d779d1840628bb96bc58b8266bfb57fb
#
_entry.id   d779d1840628bb96bc58b8266bfb57fb
#
_cell.length_a   1.000
_cell.length_b   1.000
_cell.length_c   1.000
_cell.angle_alpha   90.00
_cell.angle_beta   90.00
_cell.angle_gamma   90.00
#
_symmetry.space_group_name_H-M   'P 1'
#
loop_
_entity.id
_entity.type
_entity.pdbx_description
1 polymer ?
#
loop_
_entity_poly.entity_id
_entity_poly.type
_entity_poly.pdbx_seq_one_letter_code
_entity_poly.pdbx_strand_id
1 'polypeptide(L)'
;MQNKETYGLVLYNRNYREDDKLVKIFTETNGKHMFFVKHASKSRFNSAIQPLTVAKFILKINETGLSFIEDYKEVDSFKEVNADLFKLSYASYVTSLADAAVPDGVADPQLFAFLKKTLLLMEEGLDYEILTNIFEIQILERFGVSLNFHECAFCHRVGLPFDFSHKYSGLLCPEHYAKDEHRSHLDPNVLYLVDRFQAIQFDDLKTISVKPEMKRKLRLFIDDIYDNYVGLQLKSKKFIDDLGTWGNIMK
;
A
#
# COMPACT_ATOMS: atom_id res chain seq x y z
N MET A 1 12.57 -30.91 -2.64
CA MET A 1 12.46 -29.47 -2.28
C MET A 1 13.61 -28.73 -2.94
N GLN A 2 13.35 -27.78 -3.83
CA GLN A 2 14.39 -26.98 -4.46
C GLN A 2 14.50 -25.64 -3.72
N ASN A 3 15.73 -25.18 -3.50
CA ASN A 3 15.97 -23.83 -3.02
C ASN A 3 15.54 -22.84 -4.11
N LYS A 4 14.81 -21.79 -3.73
CA LYS A 4 14.36 -20.74 -4.64
C LYS A 4 15.12 -19.46 -4.33
N GLU A 5 15.75 -18.89 -5.33
CA GLU A 5 16.39 -17.57 -5.24
C GLU A 5 15.44 -16.51 -5.79
N THR A 6 15.07 -15.54 -4.97
CA THR A 6 14.11 -14.50 -5.34
C THR A 6 14.31 -13.24 -4.49
N TYR A 7 13.96 -12.08 -5.03
CA TYR A 7 13.80 -10.89 -4.19
C TYR A 7 12.60 -11.06 -3.27
N GLY A 8 12.75 -10.54 -2.04
CA GLY A 8 11.69 -10.54 -1.04
C GLY A 8 11.73 -9.26 -0.21
N LEU A 9 10.57 -8.76 0.16
CA LEU A 9 10.36 -7.68 1.10
C LEU A 9 9.84 -8.26 2.41
N VAL A 10 10.51 -7.97 3.51
CA VAL A 10 10.04 -8.34 4.85
C VAL A 10 8.87 -7.44 5.24
N LEU A 11 7.68 -8.02 5.32
CA LEU A 11 6.46 -7.31 5.69
C LEU A 11 6.43 -7.03 7.20
N TYR A 12 6.68 -8.05 7.99
CA TYR A 12 6.81 -7.96 9.45
C TYR A 12 7.58 -9.16 10.02
N ASN A 13 8.04 -9.01 11.26
CA ASN A 13 8.48 -10.13 12.08
C ASN A 13 7.77 -10.12 13.43
N ARG A 14 7.70 -11.27 14.08
CA ARG A 14 7.17 -11.42 15.44
C ARG A 14 7.99 -12.42 16.22
N ASN A 15 8.12 -12.19 17.52
CA ASN A 15 8.80 -13.13 18.40
C ASN A 15 8.04 -14.46 18.46
N TYR A 16 8.80 -15.54 18.48
CA TYR A 16 8.30 -16.90 18.63
C TYR A 16 9.25 -17.63 19.58
N ARG A 17 8.79 -17.94 20.80
CA ARG A 17 9.65 -18.39 21.91
C ARG A 17 10.71 -17.32 22.29
N GLU A 18 11.73 -17.71 23.08
CA GLU A 18 12.67 -16.75 23.68
C GLU A 18 13.48 -15.95 22.66
N ASP A 19 14.14 -16.65 21.70
CA ASP A 19 15.09 -16.02 20.76
C ASP A 19 14.69 -16.21 19.28
N ASP A 20 13.61 -16.93 19.01
CA ASP A 20 13.19 -17.28 17.65
C ASP A 20 12.23 -16.22 17.09
N LYS A 21 12.18 -16.09 15.77
CA LYS A 21 11.23 -15.22 15.09
C LYS A 21 10.48 -15.96 13.98
N LEU A 22 9.25 -15.52 13.78
CA LEU A 22 8.48 -15.75 12.56
C LEU A 22 8.53 -14.49 11.72
N VAL A 23 8.96 -14.64 10.48
CA VAL A 23 9.19 -13.54 9.53
C VAL A 23 8.28 -13.73 8.33
N LYS A 24 7.40 -12.75 8.06
CA LYS A 24 6.57 -12.75 6.87
C LYS A 24 7.33 -12.04 5.75
N ILE A 25 7.57 -12.75 4.65
CA ILE A 25 8.25 -12.19 3.48
C ILE A 25 7.31 -12.27 2.28
N PHE A 26 7.11 -11.16 1.60
CA PHE A 26 6.51 -11.08 0.29
C PHE A 26 7.61 -11.25 -0.75
N THR A 27 7.56 -12.33 -1.50
CA THR A 27 8.56 -12.64 -2.52
C THR A 27 8.04 -12.30 -3.90
N GLU A 28 8.92 -11.87 -4.78
CA GLU A 28 8.57 -11.49 -6.15
C GLU A 28 7.90 -12.62 -6.94
N THR A 29 8.40 -13.87 -6.78
CA THR A 29 8.01 -14.98 -7.66
C THR A 29 7.22 -16.08 -6.97
N ASN A 30 7.12 -16.08 -5.64
CA ASN A 30 6.50 -17.18 -4.90
C ASN A 30 5.39 -16.73 -3.94
N GLY A 31 5.02 -15.45 -3.97
CA GLY A 31 4.01 -14.92 -3.05
C GLY A 31 4.52 -14.73 -1.63
N LYS A 32 3.61 -14.66 -0.67
CA LYS A 32 3.91 -14.40 0.73
C LYS A 32 4.00 -15.69 1.52
N HIS A 33 5.06 -15.84 2.30
CA HIS A 33 5.25 -16.99 3.16
C HIS A 33 5.75 -16.59 4.55
N MET A 34 5.47 -17.46 5.54
CA MET A 34 6.00 -17.34 6.88
C MET A 34 7.27 -18.18 7.02
N PHE A 35 8.36 -17.52 7.43
CA PHE A 35 9.67 -18.13 7.61
C PHE A 35 10.01 -18.21 9.09
N PHE A 36 10.54 -19.37 9.50
CA PHE A 36 11.06 -19.54 10.86
C PHE A 36 12.55 -19.26 10.90
N VAL A 37 12.96 -18.41 11.83
CA VAL A 37 14.37 -18.05 12.06
C VAL A 37 14.72 -18.33 13.50
N LYS A 38 15.57 -19.36 13.70
CA LYS A 38 16.05 -19.77 15.01
C LYS A 38 17.13 -18.80 15.52
N HIS A 39 17.09 -18.49 16.82
CA HIS A 39 18.04 -17.58 17.48
C HIS A 39 18.23 -16.27 16.71
N ALA A 40 17.14 -15.65 16.28
CA ALA A 40 17.10 -14.56 15.32
C ALA A 40 17.99 -13.37 15.70
N SER A 41 18.07 -13.00 16.98
CA SER A 41 18.88 -11.88 17.47
C SER A 41 20.40 -12.10 17.30
N LYS A 42 20.85 -13.35 17.36
CA LYS A 42 22.25 -13.76 17.19
C LYS A 42 22.53 -14.37 15.81
N SER A 43 21.50 -14.49 15.00
CA SER A 43 21.59 -15.07 13.66
C SER A 43 22.25 -14.11 12.68
N ARG A 44 22.98 -14.66 11.71
CA ARG A 44 23.47 -13.90 10.53
C ARG A 44 22.33 -13.24 9.75
N PHE A 45 21.11 -13.72 9.91
CA PHE A 45 19.92 -13.17 9.24
C PHE A 45 19.34 -11.92 9.91
N ASN A 46 19.82 -11.52 11.10
CA ASN A 46 19.19 -10.47 11.90
C ASN A 46 18.95 -9.16 11.10
N SER A 47 19.92 -8.72 10.31
CA SER A 47 19.77 -7.50 9.49
C SER A 47 18.77 -7.68 8.34
N ALA A 48 18.77 -8.86 7.70
CA ALA A 48 17.92 -9.14 6.53
C ALA A 48 16.45 -9.39 6.87
N ILE A 49 16.12 -9.67 8.15
CA ILE A 49 14.75 -10.01 8.59
C ILE A 49 14.04 -8.86 9.30
N GLN A 50 14.60 -7.64 9.28
CA GLN A 50 13.90 -6.48 9.82
C GLN A 50 12.76 -6.07 8.89
N PRO A 51 11.62 -5.58 9.43
CA PRO A 51 10.54 -5.04 8.60
C PRO A 51 11.06 -3.98 7.63
N LEU A 52 10.43 -3.87 6.47
CA LEU A 52 10.82 -2.97 5.38
C LEU A 52 12.24 -3.21 4.86
N THR A 53 12.77 -4.43 4.97
CA THR A 53 14.03 -4.82 4.32
C THR A 53 13.75 -5.58 3.05
N VAL A 54 14.38 -5.18 1.97
CA VAL A 54 14.42 -5.92 0.70
C VAL A 54 15.75 -6.66 0.62
N ALA A 55 15.71 -7.93 0.27
CA ALA A 55 16.91 -8.72 0.02
C ALA A 55 16.66 -9.77 -1.05
N LYS A 56 17.73 -10.24 -1.64
CA LYS A 56 17.69 -11.41 -2.51
C LYS A 56 17.91 -12.65 -1.67
N PHE A 57 16.81 -13.34 -1.35
CA PHE A 57 16.80 -14.51 -0.47
C PHE A 57 17.01 -15.80 -1.24
N ILE A 58 17.68 -16.76 -0.59
CA ILE A 58 17.67 -18.17 -0.95
C ILE A 58 16.75 -18.86 0.04
N LEU A 59 15.61 -19.35 -0.43
CA LEU A 59 14.49 -19.78 0.38
C LEU A 59 14.18 -21.26 0.16
N LYS A 60 13.89 -21.95 1.25
CA LYS A 60 13.26 -23.25 1.24
C LYS A 60 11.79 -23.10 1.59
N ILE A 61 10.95 -23.10 0.57
CA ILE A 61 9.51 -22.89 0.72
C ILE A 61 8.82 -24.26 0.86
N ASN A 62 8.04 -24.39 1.92
CA ASN A 62 7.19 -25.55 2.15
C ASN A 62 5.76 -25.21 1.71
N GLU A 63 5.09 -26.16 1.08
CA GLU A 63 3.67 -26.02 0.67
C GLU A 63 2.75 -25.94 1.91
N THR A 64 3.13 -26.61 2.97
CA THR A 64 2.40 -26.58 4.24
C THR A 64 3.36 -26.25 5.38
N GLY A 65 2.93 -25.36 6.29
CA GLY A 65 3.69 -25.01 7.49
C GLY A 65 4.73 -23.92 7.25
N LEU A 66 5.77 -23.94 8.08
CA LEU A 66 6.81 -22.90 8.09
C LEU A 66 7.88 -23.18 7.03
N SER A 67 8.29 -22.13 6.36
CA SER A 67 9.41 -22.09 5.43
C SER A 67 10.69 -21.64 6.11
N PHE A 68 11.85 -21.74 5.44
CA PHE A 68 13.15 -21.42 6.01
C PHE A 68 13.96 -20.53 5.07
N ILE A 69 14.76 -19.63 5.66
CA ILE A 69 15.74 -18.83 4.95
C ILE A 69 17.06 -19.59 5.02
N GLU A 70 17.58 -19.98 3.87
CA GLU A 70 18.87 -20.70 3.75
C GLU A 70 20.03 -19.69 3.66
N ASP A 71 19.84 -18.61 2.87
CA ASP A 71 20.82 -17.56 2.70
C ASP A 71 20.18 -16.27 2.16
N TYR A 72 20.96 -15.19 2.12
CA TYR A 72 20.54 -13.92 1.54
C TYR A 72 21.72 -13.15 0.95
N LYS A 73 21.42 -12.24 0.01
CA LYS A 73 22.36 -11.31 -0.63
C LYS A 73 21.66 -9.95 -0.84
N GLU A 74 22.44 -8.93 -1.19
CA GLU A 74 21.90 -7.65 -1.67
C GLU A 74 20.84 -7.05 -0.72
N VAL A 75 21.20 -6.88 0.55
CA VAL A 75 20.28 -6.31 1.55
C VAL A 75 20.18 -4.80 1.36
N ASP A 76 18.96 -4.31 1.21
CA ASP A 76 18.62 -2.90 1.19
C ASP A 76 17.56 -2.62 2.28
N SER A 77 17.84 -1.64 3.11
CA SER A 77 16.93 -1.16 4.15
C SER A 77 16.69 0.32 3.93
N PHE A 78 15.47 0.74 3.76
CA PHE A 78 15.05 2.12 3.53
C PHE A 78 15.42 2.99 4.74
N LYS A 79 16.61 3.60 4.71
CA LYS A 79 17.21 4.31 5.87
C LYS A 79 16.46 5.59 6.19
N GLU A 80 16.12 6.38 5.18
CA GLU A 80 15.38 7.64 5.34
C GLU A 80 13.95 7.39 5.79
N VAL A 81 13.33 6.32 5.30
CA VAL A 81 12.01 5.87 5.76
C VAL A 81 12.07 5.43 7.23
N ASN A 82 13.07 4.65 7.60
CA ASN A 82 13.22 4.16 8.98
C ASN A 82 13.62 5.25 9.98
N ALA A 83 14.24 6.34 9.53
CA ALA A 83 14.66 7.46 10.38
C ALA A 83 13.52 8.46 10.67
N ASP A 84 12.44 8.47 9.90
CA ASP A 84 11.32 9.38 10.03
C ASP A 84 10.05 8.64 10.45
N LEU A 85 9.48 9.00 11.60
CA LEU A 85 8.29 8.34 12.15
C LEU A 85 7.09 8.39 11.21
N PHE A 86 6.88 9.51 10.51
CA PHE A 86 5.76 9.65 9.58
C PHE A 86 5.96 8.77 8.36
N LYS A 87 7.12 8.85 7.70
CA LYS A 87 7.45 7.98 6.55
C LYS A 87 7.32 6.50 6.93
N LEU A 88 7.88 6.09 8.08
CA LEU A 88 7.81 4.72 8.58
C LEU A 88 6.37 4.25 8.78
N SER A 89 5.50 5.13 9.31
CA SER A 89 4.10 4.80 9.53
C SER A 89 3.34 4.57 8.22
N TYR A 90 3.54 5.44 7.23
CA TYR A 90 2.94 5.30 5.91
C TYR A 90 3.51 4.10 5.15
N ALA A 91 4.82 3.86 5.20
CA ALA A 91 5.45 2.66 4.66
C ALA A 91 4.90 1.37 5.28
N SER A 92 4.72 1.34 6.59
CA SER A 92 4.10 0.23 7.30
C SER A 92 2.65 0.02 6.89
N TYR A 93 1.92 1.09 6.61
CA TYR A 93 0.54 1.02 6.15
C TYR A 93 0.43 0.45 4.74
N VAL A 94 1.17 0.96 3.75
CA VAL A 94 1.13 0.42 2.38
C VAL A 94 1.59 -1.04 2.35
N THR A 95 2.54 -1.41 3.20
CA THR A 95 3.00 -2.80 3.37
C THR A 95 1.89 -3.69 3.94
N SER A 96 1.12 -3.18 4.92
CA SER A 96 -0.02 -3.91 5.49
C SER A 96 -1.18 -4.05 4.49
N LEU A 97 -1.41 -3.04 3.65
CA LEU A 97 -2.38 -3.11 2.55
C LEU A 97 -1.99 -4.20 1.54
N ALA A 98 -0.73 -4.23 1.12
CA ALA A 98 -0.22 -5.26 0.21
C ALA A 98 -0.32 -6.68 0.83
N ASP A 99 -0.11 -6.79 2.15
CA ASP A 99 -0.32 -8.07 2.85
C ASP A 99 -1.78 -8.50 2.83
N ALA A 100 -2.72 -7.57 2.98
CA ALA A 100 -4.14 -7.87 2.97
C ALA A 100 -4.69 -8.18 1.55
N ALA A 101 -4.10 -7.59 0.51
CA ALA A 101 -4.64 -7.60 -0.84
C ALA A 101 -4.49 -8.94 -1.59
N VAL A 102 -3.54 -9.79 -1.20
CA VAL A 102 -3.26 -11.06 -1.89
C VAL A 102 -3.18 -12.19 -0.86
N PRO A 103 -3.73 -13.39 -1.13
CA PRO A 103 -3.58 -14.54 -0.25
C PRO A 103 -2.12 -15.01 -0.12
N ASP A 104 -1.82 -15.70 0.97
CA ASP A 104 -0.50 -16.32 1.17
C ASP A 104 -0.23 -17.39 0.10
N GLY A 105 1.02 -17.48 -0.35
CA GLY A 105 1.45 -18.44 -1.37
C GLY A 105 1.06 -18.06 -2.81
N VAL A 106 0.26 -17.01 -3.01
CA VAL A 106 -0.10 -16.52 -4.35
C VAL A 106 0.93 -15.48 -4.80
N ALA A 107 1.60 -15.75 -5.92
CA ALA A 107 2.55 -14.79 -6.50
C ALA A 107 1.81 -13.63 -7.18
N ASP A 108 2.23 -12.40 -6.88
CA ASP A 108 1.83 -11.18 -7.60
C ASP A 108 3.07 -10.31 -7.81
N PRO A 109 3.85 -10.59 -8.89
CA PRO A 109 5.07 -9.82 -9.19
C PRO A 109 4.78 -8.34 -9.45
N GLN A 110 3.61 -8.01 -9.98
CA GLN A 110 3.21 -6.62 -10.25
C GLN A 110 3.00 -5.85 -8.94
N LEU A 111 2.27 -6.45 -7.98
CA LEU A 111 2.10 -5.85 -6.66
C LEU A 111 3.43 -5.74 -5.91
N PHE A 112 4.30 -6.78 -6.00
CA PHE A 112 5.63 -6.72 -5.41
C PHE A 112 6.46 -5.55 -5.95
N ALA A 113 6.52 -5.39 -7.27
CA ALA A 113 7.23 -4.30 -7.93
C ALA A 113 6.63 -2.93 -7.56
N PHE A 114 5.31 -2.83 -7.54
CA PHE A 114 4.60 -1.61 -7.19
C PHE A 114 4.85 -1.19 -5.73
N LEU A 115 4.75 -2.11 -4.78
CA LEU A 115 5.05 -1.87 -3.37
C LEU A 115 6.51 -1.46 -3.18
N LYS A 116 7.46 -2.20 -3.78
CA LYS A 116 8.89 -1.86 -3.71
C LYS A 116 9.16 -0.47 -4.26
N LYS A 117 8.57 -0.10 -5.40
CA LYS A 117 8.72 1.22 -6.01
C LYS A 117 8.12 2.32 -5.14
N THR A 118 6.95 2.09 -4.52
CA THR A 118 6.35 3.03 -3.56
C THR A 118 7.33 3.35 -2.43
N LEU A 119 7.92 2.32 -1.82
CA LEU A 119 8.88 2.47 -0.73
C LEU A 119 10.16 3.19 -1.18
N LEU A 120 10.67 2.91 -2.38
CA LEU A 120 11.82 3.61 -2.95
C LEU A 120 11.55 5.10 -3.16
N LEU A 121 10.39 5.47 -3.68
CA LEU A 121 10.01 6.88 -3.86
C LEU A 121 9.85 7.61 -2.51
N MET A 122 9.36 6.92 -1.46
CA MET A 122 9.33 7.47 -0.09
C MET A 122 10.76 7.67 0.45
N GLU A 123 11.66 6.73 0.18
CA GLU A 123 13.09 6.83 0.54
C GLU A 123 13.77 8.00 -0.16
N GLU A 124 13.48 8.23 -1.44
CA GLU A 124 13.96 9.36 -2.25
C GLU A 124 13.37 10.72 -1.82
N GLY A 125 12.43 10.72 -0.87
CA GLY A 125 11.88 11.94 -0.28
C GLY A 125 10.64 12.51 -0.98
N LEU A 126 10.00 11.75 -1.87
CA LEU A 126 8.72 12.15 -2.43
C LEU A 126 7.62 12.13 -1.34
N ASP A 127 6.54 12.83 -1.59
CA ASP A 127 5.42 13.00 -0.68
C ASP A 127 4.76 11.67 -0.31
N TYR A 128 5.08 11.16 0.87
CA TYR A 128 4.61 9.86 1.35
C TYR A 128 3.07 9.77 1.48
N GLU A 129 2.37 10.88 1.77
CA GLU A 129 0.90 10.89 1.85
C GLU A 129 0.30 10.67 0.46
N ILE A 130 0.83 11.36 -0.55
CA ILE A 130 0.34 11.25 -1.92
C ILE A 130 0.72 9.90 -2.54
N LEU A 131 1.94 9.41 -2.30
CA LEU A 131 2.35 8.06 -2.72
C LEU A 131 1.42 6.99 -2.14
N THR A 132 1.03 7.15 -0.88
CA THR A 132 0.05 6.26 -0.24
C THR A 132 -1.32 6.36 -0.90
N ASN A 133 -1.81 7.56 -1.17
CA ASN A 133 -3.10 7.76 -1.86
C ASN A 133 -3.11 7.10 -3.26
N ILE A 134 -2.02 7.23 -4.02
CA ILE A 134 -1.87 6.55 -5.31
C ILE A 134 -1.90 5.03 -5.12
N PHE A 135 -1.15 4.53 -4.14
CA PHE A 135 -1.11 3.10 -3.83
C PHE A 135 -2.50 2.57 -3.47
N GLU A 136 -3.23 3.25 -2.61
CA GLU A 136 -4.60 2.90 -2.21
C GLU A 136 -5.56 2.84 -3.40
N ILE A 137 -5.54 3.82 -4.28
CA ILE A 137 -6.41 3.85 -5.46
C ILE A 137 -6.08 2.71 -6.43
N GLN A 138 -4.81 2.46 -6.71
CA GLN A 138 -4.41 1.44 -7.68
C GLN A 138 -4.54 0.00 -7.15
N ILE A 139 -4.56 -0.19 -5.83
CA ILE A 139 -4.70 -1.53 -5.25
C ILE A 139 -6.17 -1.98 -5.08
N LEU A 140 -7.16 -1.09 -5.28
CA LEU A 140 -8.58 -1.37 -5.09
C LEU A 140 -9.07 -2.62 -5.83
N GLU A 141 -8.60 -2.84 -7.06
CA GLU A 141 -8.97 -4.02 -7.84
C GLU A 141 -8.60 -5.34 -7.17
N ARG A 142 -7.52 -5.36 -6.39
CA ARG A 142 -7.10 -6.56 -5.64
C ARG A 142 -8.01 -6.87 -4.46
N PHE A 143 -8.80 -5.89 -4.03
CA PHE A 143 -9.89 -6.07 -3.06
C PHE A 143 -11.24 -6.35 -3.73
N GLY A 144 -11.26 -6.54 -5.06
CA GLY A 144 -12.48 -6.76 -5.83
C GLY A 144 -13.31 -5.50 -6.06
N VAL A 145 -12.72 -4.33 -5.83
CA VAL A 145 -13.37 -3.02 -5.99
C VAL A 145 -12.94 -2.41 -7.32
N SER A 146 -13.90 -2.28 -8.25
CA SER A 146 -13.68 -1.66 -9.56
C SER A 146 -14.51 -0.38 -9.63
N LEU A 147 -13.86 0.76 -9.42
CA LEU A 147 -14.47 2.10 -9.51
C LEU A 147 -13.88 2.83 -10.71
N ASN A 148 -14.76 3.47 -11.49
CA ASN A 148 -14.35 4.29 -12.62
C ASN A 148 -14.38 5.78 -12.21
N PHE A 149 -13.21 6.41 -12.18
CA PHE A 149 -13.05 7.82 -11.86
C PHE A 149 -12.77 8.68 -13.11
N HIS A 150 -12.95 8.15 -14.33
CA HIS A 150 -12.59 8.80 -15.57
C HIS A 150 -13.80 9.35 -16.36
N GLU A 151 -14.91 8.62 -16.35
CA GLU A 151 -16.07 8.93 -17.19
C GLU A 151 -17.38 8.87 -16.39
N CYS A 152 -18.44 9.47 -16.97
CA CYS A 152 -19.79 9.37 -16.40
C CYS A 152 -20.33 7.93 -16.51
N ALA A 153 -20.84 7.38 -15.40
CA ALA A 153 -21.42 6.04 -15.33
C ALA A 153 -22.62 5.79 -16.27
N PHE A 154 -23.23 6.86 -16.82
CA PHE A 154 -24.38 6.74 -17.70
C PHE A 154 -24.09 7.04 -19.17
N CYS A 155 -23.40 8.15 -19.46
CA CYS A 155 -23.19 8.59 -20.83
C CYS A 155 -21.77 8.42 -21.32
N HIS A 156 -20.86 7.92 -20.49
CA HIS A 156 -19.45 7.65 -20.80
C HIS A 156 -18.66 8.87 -21.30
N ARG A 157 -19.21 10.09 -21.11
CA ARG A 157 -18.48 11.31 -21.44
C ARG A 157 -17.38 11.56 -20.40
N VAL A 158 -16.27 12.08 -20.87
CA VAL A 158 -15.06 12.43 -20.10
C VAL A 158 -14.86 13.94 -20.05
N GLY A 159 -13.98 14.42 -19.18
CA GLY A 159 -13.56 15.81 -19.13
C GLY A 159 -14.63 16.79 -18.67
N LEU A 160 -15.67 16.33 -17.98
CA LEU A 160 -16.77 17.13 -17.45
C LEU A 160 -16.57 17.40 -15.94
N PRO A 161 -17.24 18.40 -15.38
CA PRO A 161 -17.41 18.47 -13.92
C PRO A 161 -18.15 17.21 -13.46
N PHE A 162 -17.49 16.44 -12.62
CA PHE A 162 -18.08 15.22 -12.06
C PHE A 162 -18.35 15.35 -10.58
N ASP A 163 -19.28 14.51 -10.10
CA ASP A 163 -19.48 14.23 -8.70
C ASP A 163 -19.57 12.71 -8.51
N PHE A 164 -19.15 12.20 -7.35
CA PHE A 164 -19.16 10.77 -7.09
C PHE A 164 -20.49 10.32 -6.51
N SER A 165 -20.94 9.15 -6.96
CA SER A 165 -22.17 8.51 -6.49
C SER A 165 -21.86 7.11 -5.96
N HIS A 166 -22.06 6.89 -4.67
CA HIS A 166 -21.98 5.57 -4.07
C HIS A 166 -23.05 4.62 -4.63
N LYS A 167 -24.24 5.15 -4.93
CA LYS A 167 -25.35 4.38 -5.51
C LYS A 167 -25.00 3.74 -6.84
N TYR A 168 -24.19 4.41 -7.63
CA TYR A 168 -23.77 3.95 -8.97
C TYR A 168 -22.29 3.53 -9.00
N SER A 169 -21.59 3.56 -7.87
CA SER A 169 -20.17 3.21 -7.75
C SER A 169 -19.29 3.89 -8.79
N GLY A 170 -19.55 5.17 -9.08
CA GLY A 170 -18.85 5.90 -10.14
C GLY A 170 -19.26 7.36 -10.24
N LEU A 171 -18.78 8.01 -11.31
CA LEU A 171 -18.98 9.44 -11.54
C LEU A 171 -20.31 9.75 -12.24
N LEU A 172 -20.92 10.85 -11.86
CA LEU A 172 -22.06 11.45 -12.55
C LEU A 172 -21.66 12.82 -13.11
N CYS A 173 -22.05 13.11 -14.35
CA CYS A 173 -21.94 14.43 -14.94
C CYS A 173 -23.17 15.29 -14.63
N PRO A 174 -23.16 16.62 -14.87
CA PRO A 174 -24.28 17.52 -14.53
C PRO A 174 -25.63 17.08 -15.10
N GLU A 175 -25.66 16.47 -16.30
CA GLU A 175 -26.90 15.97 -16.92
C GLU A 175 -27.48 14.76 -16.16
N HIS A 176 -26.64 14.06 -15.38
CA HIS A 176 -27.02 12.87 -14.63
C HIS A 176 -27.06 13.06 -13.10
N TYR A 177 -26.80 14.28 -12.61
CA TYR A 177 -26.85 14.57 -11.16
C TYR A 177 -28.20 14.24 -10.52
N ALA A 178 -29.29 14.43 -11.24
CA ALA A 178 -30.63 14.10 -10.75
C ALA A 178 -30.89 12.59 -10.54
N LYS A 179 -29.96 11.71 -10.99
CA LYS A 179 -30.06 10.27 -10.77
C LYS A 179 -29.74 9.87 -9.32
N ASP A 180 -28.96 10.70 -8.63
CA ASP A 180 -28.61 10.51 -7.24
C ASP A 180 -28.55 11.86 -6.49
N GLU A 181 -29.53 12.09 -5.63
CA GLU A 181 -29.61 13.31 -4.81
C GLU A 181 -28.61 13.29 -3.66
N HIS A 182 -28.07 12.09 -3.31
CA HIS A 182 -27.11 11.87 -2.23
C HIS A 182 -25.68 11.69 -2.71
N ARG A 183 -25.32 12.37 -3.83
CA ARG A 183 -23.92 12.41 -4.30
C ARG A 183 -23.00 12.95 -3.23
N SER A 184 -21.73 12.63 -3.32
CA SER A 184 -20.72 13.02 -2.33
C SER A 184 -20.43 14.53 -2.25
N HIS A 185 -20.86 15.33 -3.25
CA HIS A 185 -20.64 16.80 -3.33
C HIS A 185 -19.15 17.16 -3.15
N LEU A 186 -18.27 16.42 -3.82
CA LEU A 186 -16.83 16.57 -3.71
C LEU A 186 -16.32 17.81 -4.43
N ASP A 187 -15.18 18.31 -3.93
CA ASP A 187 -14.38 19.27 -4.70
C ASP A 187 -13.94 18.62 -6.02
N PRO A 188 -14.22 19.23 -7.18
CA PRO A 188 -13.88 18.64 -8.49
C PRO A 188 -12.37 18.31 -8.63
N ASN A 189 -11.50 19.04 -7.92
CA ASN A 189 -10.07 18.76 -7.94
C ASN A 189 -9.72 17.44 -7.23
N VAL A 190 -10.52 16.99 -6.26
CA VAL A 190 -10.33 15.65 -5.64
C VAL A 190 -10.53 14.57 -6.68
N LEU A 191 -11.64 14.61 -7.43
CA LEU A 191 -11.93 13.63 -8.46
C LEU A 191 -10.91 13.67 -9.61
N TYR A 192 -10.49 14.88 -10.01
CA TYR A 192 -9.41 15.03 -11.00
C TYR A 192 -8.11 14.34 -10.53
N LEU A 193 -7.72 14.53 -9.27
CA LEU A 193 -6.51 13.89 -8.73
C LEU A 193 -6.67 12.37 -8.64
N VAL A 194 -7.84 11.87 -8.23
CA VAL A 194 -8.10 10.43 -8.15
C VAL A 194 -8.07 9.77 -9.53
N ASP A 195 -8.65 10.40 -10.55
CA ASP A 195 -8.53 9.96 -11.95
C ASP A 195 -7.05 9.86 -12.37
N ARG A 196 -6.26 10.90 -12.07
CA ARG A 196 -4.81 10.88 -12.34
C ARG A 196 -4.08 9.79 -11.57
N PHE A 197 -4.43 9.57 -10.30
CA PHE A 197 -3.82 8.52 -9.46
C PHE A 197 -4.11 7.12 -9.97
N GLN A 198 -5.29 6.90 -10.55
CA GLN A 198 -5.64 5.61 -11.15
C GLN A 198 -4.78 5.29 -12.37
N ALA A 199 -4.37 6.29 -13.15
CA ALA A 199 -3.66 6.14 -14.41
C ALA A 199 -2.13 6.29 -14.31
N ILE A 200 -1.61 6.95 -13.26
CA ILE A 200 -0.19 7.32 -13.19
C ILE A 200 0.71 6.11 -13.05
N GLN A 201 1.83 6.12 -13.79
CA GLN A 201 2.90 5.15 -13.61
C GLN A 201 3.99 5.75 -12.73
N PHE A 202 4.49 5.01 -11.75
CA PHE A 202 5.51 5.52 -10.83
C PHE A 202 6.86 5.80 -11.48
N ASP A 203 7.14 5.19 -12.62
CA ASP A 203 8.38 5.48 -13.39
C ASP A 203 8.37 6.87 -14.01
N ASP A 204 7.20 7.45 -14.24
CA ASP A 204 7.02 8.81 -14.76
C ASP A 204 6.97 9.86 -13.63
N LEU A 205 6.92 9.43 -12.37
CA LEU A 205 6.73 10.31 -11.23
C LEU A 205 8.07 10.86 -10.74
N LYS A 206 8.37 12.12 -11.13
CA LYS A 206 9.59 12.84 -10.70
C LYS A 206 9.35 13.74 -9.50
N THR A 207 8.22 14.42 -9.50
CA THR A 207 7.83 15.32 -8.41
C THR A 207 6.33 15.30 -8.24
N ILE A 208 5.87 15.39 -7.01
CA ILE A 208 4.45 15.55 -6.72
C ILE A 208 4.31 16.55 -5.57
N SER A 209 3.48 17.56 -5.76
CA SER A 209 3.21 18.57 -4.75
C SER A 209 1.71 18.87 -4.73
N VAL A 210 1.08 18.61 -3.61
CA VAL A 210 -0.35 18.84 -3.37
C VAL A 210 -0.50 19.71 -2.12
N LYS A 211 -1.34 20.76 -2.22
CA LYS A 211 -1.58 21.65 -1.08
C LYS A 211 -2.17 20.89 0.12
N PRO A 212 -1.83 21.25 1.36
CA PRO A 212 -2.31 20.56 2.56
C PRO A 212 -3.83 20.45 2.66
N GLU A 213 -4.57 21.48 2.25
CA GLU A 213 -6.03 21.43 2.20
C GLU A 213 -6.56 20.34 1.27
N MET A 214 -5.95 20.23 0.10
CA MET A 214 -6.33 19.21 -0.89
C MET A 214 -5.97 17.79 -0.43
N LYS A 215 -4.82 17.62 0.25
CA LYS A 215 -4.46 16.34 0.88
C LYS A 215 -5.52 15.88 1.87
N ARG A 216 -6.06 16.79 2.71
CA ARG A 216 -7.14 16.46 3.64
C ARG A 216 -8.41 16.02 2.92
N LYS A 217 -8.81 16.72 1.86
CA LYS A 217 -10.00 16.36 1.06
C LYS A 217 -9.82 15.00 0.39
N LEU A 218 -8.63 14.74 -0.18
CA LEU A 218 -8.27 13.44 -0.75
C LEU A 218 -8.34 12.33 0.31
N ARG A 219 -7.75 12.57 1.48
CA ARG A 219 -7.75 11.57 2.56
C ARG A 219 -9.17 11.21 2.98
N LEU A 220 -10.05 12.21 3.19
CA LEU A 220 -11.45 11.97 3.56
C LEU A 220 -12.19 11.14 2.50
N PHE A 221 -11.98 11.44 1.22
CA PHE A 221 -12.64 10.69 0.15
C PHE A 221 -12.09 9.26 0.02
N ILE A 222 -10.77 9.06 0.11
CA ILE A 222 -10.18 7.73 0.03
C ILE A 222 -10.58 6.88 1.25
N ASP A 223 -10.63 7.46 2.44
CA ASP A 223 -11.15 6.79 3.63
C ASP A 223 -12.61 6.35 3.43
N ASP A 224 -13.46 7.23 2.90
CA ASP A 224 -14.84 6.92 2.58
C ASP A 224 -14.98 5.77 1.55
N ILE A 225 -14.13 5.74 0.51
CA ILE A 225 -14.06 4.61 -0.42
C ILE A 225 -13.68 3.31 0.29
N TYR A 226 -12.66 3.34 1.14
CA TYR A 226 -12.21 2.14 1.86
C TYR A 226 -13.25 1.65 2.85
N ASP A 227 -13.93 2.54 3.57
CA ASP A 227 -14.99 2.18 4.52
C ASP A 227 -16.20 1.56 3.83
N ASN A 228 -16.61 2.10 2.68
CA ASN A 228 -17.82 1.65 2.00
C ASN A 228 -17.59 0.42 1.08
N TYR A 229 -16.42 0.25 0.50
CA TYR A 229 -16.20 -0.78 -0.53
C TYR A 229 -15.20 -1.87 -0.12
N VAL A 230 -14.21 -1.57 0.73
CA VAL A 230 -13.18 -2.53 1.13
C VAL A 230 -13.46 -3.12 2.51
N GLY A 231 -13.88 -2.29 3.45
CA GLY A 231 -14.23 -2.72 4.82
C GLY A 231 -13.03 -3.24 5.64
N LEU A 232 -11.80 -2.87 5.26
CA LEU A 232 -10.57 -3.36 5.86
C LEU A 232 -10.14 -2.48 7.03
N GLN A 233 -9.96 -3.07 8.21
CA GLN A 233 -9.45 -2.37 9.38
C GLN A 233 -8.02 -2.79 9.70
N LEU A 234 -7.06 -1.89 9.48
CA LEU A 234 -5.64 -2.12 9.75
C LEU A 234 -5.17 -1.28 10.94
N LYS A 235 -4.39 -1.91 11.84
CA LYS A 235 -3.78 -1.20 12.98
C LYS A 235 -2.83 -0.09 12.52
N SER A 236 -2.13 -0.30 11.39
CA SER A 236 -1.25 0.68 10.78
C SER A 236 -2.01 1.91 10.28
N LYS A 237 -3.23 1.74 9.73
CA LYS A 237 -4.10 2.87 9.35
C LYS A 237 -4.51 3.68 10.57
N LYS A 238 -5.01 3.00 11.62
CA LYS A 238 -5.37 3.65 12.87
C LYS A 238 -4.21 4.46 13.46
N PHE A 239 -2.98 3.92 13.40
CA PHE A 239 -1.80 4.62 13.89
C PHE A 239 -1.52 5.92 13.12
N ILE A 240 -1.67 5.92 11.78
CA ILE A 240 -1.54 7.13 10.95
C ILE A 240 -2.60 8.17 11.35
N ASP A 241 -3.84 7.76 11.53
CA ASP A 241 -4.95 8.65 11.89
C ASP A 241 -4.71 9.30 13.27
N ASP A 242 -4.23 8.52 14.24
CA ASP A 242 -3.84 9.00 15.55
C ASP A 242 -2.67 10.02 15.46
N LEU A 243 -1.63 9.73 14.65
CA LEU A 243 -0.51 10.66 14.40
C LEU A 243 -0.96 11.98 13.75
N GLY A 244 -1.86 11.92 12.77
CA GLY A 244 -2.42 13.10 12.12
C GLY A 244 -3.14 14.02 13.13
N THR A 245 -3.85 13.42 14.08
CA THR A 245 -4.52 14.17 15.16
C THR A 245 -3.51 14.83 16.10
N TRP A 246 -2.43 14.15 16.46
CA TRP A 246 -1.37 14.69 17.34
C TRP A 246 -0.58 15.83 16.67
N GLY A 247 -0.26 15.70 15.38
CA GLY A 247 0.41 16.76 14.61
C GLY A 247 -0.39 18.06 14.50
N ASN A 248 -1.72 18.00 14.61
CA ASN A 248 -2.60 19.17 14.63
C ASN A 248 -2.71 19.81 16.03
N ILE A 249 -2.43 19.08 17.10
CA ILE A 249 -2.47 19.58 18.50
C ILE A 249 -1.16 20.32 18.85
N MET A 250 -0.05 19.96 18.19
CA MET A 250 1.26 20.57 18.46
C MET A 250 1.61 21.80 17.59
N LYS A 251 0.71 22.23 16.72
CA LYS A 251 0.79 23.48 15.94
C LYS A 251 -0.10 24.55 16.55
#